data_2c8143cba8603e40c501a7845eb637c9
#
_entry.id   2c8143cba8603e40c501a7845eb637c9
#
_cell.length_a   1.000
_cell.length_b   1.000
_cell.length_c   1.000
_cell.angle_alpha   90.00
_cell.angle_beta   90.00
_cell.angle_gamma   90.00
#
_symmetry.space_group_name_H-M   'P 1'
#
loop_
_entity.id
_entity.type
_entity.pdbx_description
1 polymer ?
#
loop_
_entity_poly.entity_id
_entity_poly.type
_entity_poly.pdbx_seq_one_letter_code
_entity_poly.pdbx_strand_id
1 'polypeptide(L)'
;ETLTLNEQVNLFHDSGYEFRTESADIELTSGTASGSVPIEGQGPFGKLQAEGFRLVDKGKTIYFTGKSKLTIYPGAGEQQQ
;
A
#
# COMPACT_ATOMS: atom_id res chain seq x y z
N GLU A 1 -5.85 9.03 18.80
CA GLU A 1 -6.34 10.07 17.92
C GLU A 1 -6.23 9.64 16.46
N THR A 2 -7.31 9.76 15.72
CA THR A 2 -7.41 9.25 14.37
C THR A 2 -7.62 10.39 13.38
N LEU A 3 -6.87 10.37 12.31
CA LEU A 3 -7.02 11.30 11.20
C LEU A 3 -7.54 10.53 9.99
N THR A 4 -8.64 11.01 9.41
CA THR A 4 -9.22 10.40 8.23
C THR A 4 -8.95 11.28 7.01
N LEU A 5 -8.33 10.69 5.98
CA LEU A 5 -8.04 11.36 4.73
C LEU A 5 -9.02 10.85 3.68
N ASN A 6 -9.76 11.75 3.04
CA ASN A 6 -10.80 11.41 2.07
C ASN A 6 -10.50 11.87 0.66
N GLU A 7 -9.34 12.40 0.44
CA GLU A 7 -8.89 12.77 -0.89
C GLU A 7 -7.83 11.78 -1.33
N GLN A 8 -7.40 11.89 -2.58
CA GLN A 8 -6.39 10.98 -3.11
C GLN A 8 -5.16 10.97 -2.19
N VAL A 9 -4.81 9.80 -1.69
CA VAL A 9 -3.71 9.61 -0.76
C VAL A 9 -2.59 8.87 -1.49
N ASN A 10 -1.40 9.43 -1.45
CA ASN A 10 -0.21 8.80 -2.01
C ASN A 10 0.73 8.44 -0.88
N LEU A 11 1.16 7.19 -0.87
CA LEU A 11 2.07 6.67 0.13
C LEU A 11 3.32 6.16 -0.57
N PHE A 12 4.47 6.54 -0.05
CA PHE A 12 5.75 6.10 -0.59
C PHE A 12 6.43 5.19 0.42
N HIS A 13 6.90 4.05 -0.06
CA HIS A 13 7.58 3.08 0.78
C HIS A 13 9.06 3.07 0.42
N ASP A 14 9.90 2.76 1.40
CA ASP A 14 11.36 2.75 1.23
C ASP A 14 11.83 1.74 0.18
N SER A 15 11.00 0.75 -0.12
CA SER A 15 11.34 -0.25 -1.13
C SER A 15 11.20 0.25 -2.56
N GLY A 16 10.79 1.50 -2.75
CA GLY A 16 10.61 2.06 -4.08
C GLY A 16 9.19 1.91 -4.61
N TYR A 17 8.26 1.51 -3.77
CA TYR A 17 6.86 1.40 -4.15
C TYR A 17 6.08 2.64 -3.80
N GLU A 18 5.17 2.99 -4.67
CA GLU A 18 4.22 4.07 -4.45
C GLU A 18 2.82 3.47 -4.40
N PHE A 19 2.07 3.81 -3.37
CA PHE A 19 0.71 3.33 -3.21
C PHE A 19 -0.26 4.49 -3.31
N ARG A 20 -1.41 4.25 -3.95
CA ARG A 20 -2.46 5.24 -4.07
C ARG A 20 -3.77 4.66 -3.59
N THR A 21 -4.49 5.46 -2.82
CA THR A 21 -5.83 5.10 -2.36
C THR A 21 -6.66 6.36 -2.24
N GLU A 22 -7.99 6.20 -2.22
CA GLU A 22 -8.87 7.36 -2.15
C GLU A 22 -9.12 7.82 -0.72
N SER A 23 -8.89 6.96 0.25
CA SER A 23 -9.04 7.34 1.64
C SER A 23 -8.17 6.48 2.53
N ALA A 24 -7.85 7.00 3.68
CA ALA A 24 -7.07 6.28 4.68
C ALA A 24 -7.40 6.81 6.06
N ASP A 25 -7.43 5.91 7.03
CA ASP A 25 -7.58 6.27 8.43
C ASP A 25 -6.21 6.11 9.09
N ILE A 26 -5.73 7.17 9.68
CA ILE A 26 -4.43 7.19 10.31
C ILE A 26 -4.60 7.32 11.81
N GLU A 27 -4.06 6.35 12.54
CA GLU A 27 -4.03 6.41 14.00
C GLU A 27 -2.71 6.99 14.43
N LEU A 28 -2.75 8.22 14.92
CA LEU A 28 -1.52 8.96 15.21
C LEU A 28 -0.80 8.42 16.43
N THR A 29 -1.54 7.89 17.38
CA THR A 29 -0.94 7.40 18.62
C THR A 29 -0.12 6.14 18.39
N SER A 30 -0.64 5.21 17.58
CA SER A 30 0.05 3.94 17.35
C SER A 30 0.92 3.97 16.09
N GLY A 31 0.80 5.00 15.27
CA GLY A 31 1.57 5.07 14.03
C GLY A 31 1.09 4.09 12.98
N THR A 32 -0.21 3.80 12.96
CA THR A 32 -0.81 2.88 12.00
C THR A 32 -1.72 3.61 11.04
N ALA A 33 -1.95 3.00 9.89
CA ALA A 33 -2.91 3.49 8.93
C ALA A 33 -3.64 2.30 8.32
N SER A 34 -4.87 2.53 7.91
CA SER A 34 -5.64 1.47 7.30
C SER A 34 -6.67 2.08 6.36
N GLY A 35 -7.19 1.26 5.46
CA GLY A 35 -8.24 1.66 4.56
C GLY A 35 -9.02 0.46 4.08
N SER A 36 -10.32 0.65 3.89
CA SER A 36 -11.21 -0.39 3.37
C SER A 36 -11.64 -0.10 1.94
N VAL A 37 -10.94 0.82 1.27
CA VAL A 37 -11.18 1.13 -0.13
C VAL A 37 -10.03 0.58 -0.97
N PRO A 38 -10.24 0.42 -2.29
CA PRO A 38 -9.18 -0.13 -3.13
C PRO A 38 -7.90 0.67 -3.08
N ILE A 39 -6.79 -0.03 -3.08
CA ILE A 39 -5.47 0.58 -3.09
C ILE A 39 -4.68 -0.01 -4.25
N GLU A 40 -3.91 0.83 -4.91
CA GLU A 40 -3.01 0.42 -5.98
C GLU A 40 -1.59 0.72 -5.58
N GLY A 41 -0.69 -0.23 -5.85
CA GLY A 41 0.73 -0.04 -5.62
C GLY A 41 1.49 -0.22 -6.92
N GLN A 42 2.54 0.55 -7.10
CA GLN A 42 3.38 0.47 -8.27
C GLN A 42 4.84 0.61 -7.85
N GLY A 43 5.68 -0.25 -8.37
CA GLY A 43 7.09 -0.24 -8.02
C GLY A 43 7.93 -0.81 -9.15
N PRO A 44 9.24 -0.99 -8.89
CA PRO A 44 10.16 -1.43 -9.95
C PRO A 44 9.89 -2.84 -10.46
N PHE A 45 9.22 -3.68 -9.67
CA PHE A 45 9.01 -5.07 -10.05
C PHE A 45 7.61 -5.34 -10.57
N GLY A 46 6.65 -4.46 -10.35
CA GLY A 46 5.32 -4.71 -10.81
C GLY A 46 4.28 -3.80 -10.18
N LYS A 47 3.05 -4.20 -10.32
CA LYS A 47 1.89 -3.49 -9.78
C LYS A 47 1.16 -4.39 -8.79
N LEU A 48 0.57 -3.76 -7.78
CA LEU A 48 -0.25 -4.44 -6.81
C LEU A 48 -1.58 -3.72 -6.68
N GLN A 49 -2.66 -4.50 -6.62
CA GLN A 49 -4.00 -3.97 -6.37
C GLN A 49 -4.63 -4.77 -5.25
N ALA A 50 -5.31 -4.10 -4.34
CA ALA A 50 -5.99 -4.78 -3.24
C ALA A 50 -7.27 -4.02 -2.90
N GLU A 51 -8.16 -4.70 -2.18
CA GLU A 51 -9.42 -4.09 -1.78
C GLU A 51 -9.30 -3.25 -0.52
N GLY A 52 -8.20 -3.40 0.21
CA GLY A 52 -7.95 -2.62 1.40
C GLY A 52 -6.51 -2.82 1.83
N PHE A 53 -6.12 -2.09 2.87
CA PHE A 53 -4.75 -2.18 3.34
C PHE A 53 -4.66 -1.84 4.81
N ARG A 54 -3.53 -2.22 5.42
CA ARG A 54 -3.22 -1.89 6.78
C ARG A 54 -1.73 -1.67 6.90
N LEU A 55 -1.36 -0.49 7.36
CA LEU A 55 0.03 -0.09 7.54
C LEU A 55 0.33 -0.08 9.03
N VAL A 56 1.39 -0.76 9.43
CA VAL A 56 1.77 -0.86 10.85
C VAL A 56 3.24 -0.53 11.01
N ASP A 57 3.71 -0.50 12.25
CA ASP A 57 5.11 -0.22 12.56
C ASP A 57 5.59 1.09 11.97
N LYS A 58 4.76 2.13 12.07
CA LYS A 58 5.08 3.46 11.57
C LYS A 58 5.38 3.46 10.07
N GLY A 59 4.69 2.58 9.34
CA GLY A 59 4.82 2.52 7.90
C GLY A 59 5.84 1.53 7.40
N LYS A 60 6.47 0.75 8.25
CA LYS A 60 7.46 -0.21 7.83
C LYS A 60 6.89 -1.49 7.27
N THR A 61 5.68 -1.86 7.72
CA THR A 61 5.04 -3.09 7.28
C THR A 61 3.66 -2.77 6.76
N ILE A 62 3.33 -3.30 5.59
CA ILE A 62 2.02 -3.10 4.99
C ILE A 62 1.36 -4.45 4.73
N TYR A 63 0.10 -4.57 5.10
CA TYR A 63 -0.73 -5.73 4.83
C TYR A 63 -1.84 -5.33 3.88
N PHE A 64 -2.15 -6.21 2.96
CA PHE A 64 -3.26 -5.99 2.05
C PHE A 64 -4.41 -6.89 2.44
N THR A 65 -5.60 -6.32 2.49
CA THR A 65 -6.80 -7.02 2.93
C THR A 65 -7.74 -7.22 1.75
N GLY A 66 -8.56 -8.26 1.85
CA GLY A 66 -9.48 -8.61 0.78
C GLY A 66 -8.74 -9.25 -0.39
N LYS A 67 -9.35 -9.20 -1.56
CA LYS A 67 -8.73 -9.77 -2.75
C LYS A 67 -7.61 -8.87 -3.23
N SER A 68 -6.46 -9.47 -3.48
CA SER A 68 -5.31 -8.74 -3.98
C SER A 68 -4.81 -9.37 -5.27
N LYS A 69 -4.25 -8.53 -6.13
CA LYS A 69 -3.71 -8.98 -7.40
C LYS A 69 -2.33 -8.37 -7.59
N LEU A 70 -1.35 -9.23 -7.84
CA LEU A 70 0.01 -8.81 -8.08
C LEU A 70 0.36 -9.08 -9.53
N THR A 71 0.84 -8.07 -10.23
CA THR A 71 1.33 -8.18 -11.59
C THR A 71 2.82 -7.91 -11.60
N ILE A 72 3.61 -8.88 -12.05
CA ILE A 72 5.05 -8.74 -12.10
C ILE A 72 5.45 -8.38 -13.53
N TYR A 73 6.29 -7.35 -13.67
CA TYR A 73 6.73 -6.91 -14.98
C TYR A 73 7.65 -7.93 -15.62
N PRO A 74 7.55 -8.12 -16.93
CA PRO A 74 8.46 -9.04 -17.64
C PRO A 74 9.91 -8.63 -17.42
N GLY A 75 10.76 -9.61 -17.17
CA GLY A 75 12.18 -9.38 -16.92
C GLY A 75 12.52 -9.25 -15.46
N ALA A 76 11.61 -8.72 -14.64
CA ALA A 76 11.90 -8.55 -13.21
C ALA A 76 12.00 -9.89 -12.49
N GLY A 77 11.12 -10.83 -12.84
CA GLY A 77 11.14 -12.15 -12.23
C GLY A 77 12.31 -12.99 -12.67
N GLU A 78 12.82 -12.77 -13.85
CA GLU A 78 13.93 -13.56 -14.40
C GLU A 78 15.24 -13.27 -13.67
N GLN A 79 15.37 -12.12 -13.10
CA GLN A 79 16.60 -11.74 -12.40
C GLN A 79 16.75 -12.43 -11.07
N GLN A 80 15.74 -13.11 -10.61
CA GLN A 80 15.75 -13.77 -9.32
C GLN A 80 16.22 -15.20 -9.39
N GLN A 81 16.54 -15.67 -10.55
CA GLN A 81 16.94 -17.05 -10.73
C GLN A 81 18.44 -17.31 -10.69
#